data_6d9b0832a7523b5588664767de732e5f
#
_entry.id   6d9b0832a7523b5588664767de732e5f
#
_cell.length_a   1.000
_cell.length_b   1.000
_cell.length_c   1.000
_cell.angle_alpha   90.00
_cell.angle_beta   90.00
_cell.angle_gamma   90.00
#
_symmetry.space_group_name_H-M   'P 1'
#
loop_
_entity.id
_entity.type
_entity.pdbx_description
1 polymer ?
#
loop_
_entity_poly.entity_id
_entity_poly.type
_entity_poly.pdbx_seq_one_letter_code
_entity_poly.pdbx_strand_id
1 'polypeptide(L)'
;VNEEEPTVLHGYMSNAGFEDVRQTIAESLNRRFGTSFAAKNLIMTVGAASGLNVAFKTILNPGEEVIVFAPYFLEYGAYVRNYDGNLVEISPDTTTFQPNLKEFEEKITPKTRAVIVNTPHNPTGVVYSEETIRKLASILEAKQKEFGTVIYLISDEPYRELAYDGVQVPYLTKYYANTIVGYSYSKSLSLPGERIGYLVIPDEADGSEELIAAAAIANRTIGCVNAPSLIQKVIAKCVDAEVDVAAYDKNRLALYNGLKELGFECIKPQGAFYLFVKSPVTDEKAFCEAGKKYNILMVPGSSFACPGYVRLAYCVSYDTIMNSLPQFGKLAEEFGLKA
;
A
#
# COMPACT_ATOMS: atom_id res chain seq x y z
N VAL A 1 -15.57 14.54 20.54
CA VAL A 1 -16.41 15.39 19.68
C VAL A 1 -17.17 16.40 20.52
N ASN A 2 -17.89 15.96 21.55
CA ASN A 2 -18.71 16.86 22.40
C ASN A 2 -17.87 17.73 23.38
N GLU A 3 -16.58 17.53 23.44
CA GLU A 3 -15.66 18.24 24.35
C GLU A 3 -14.89 19.36 23.64
N GLU A 4 -14.95 19.42 22.31
CA GLU A 4 -14.27 20.41 21.48
C GLU A 4 -15.21 21.57 21.14
N GLU A 5 -14.64 22.78 21.08
CA GLU A 5 -15.38 23.95 20.61
C GLU A 5 -15.79 23.75 19.13
N PRO A 6 -17.09 23.92 18.78
CA PRO A 6 -17.57 23.67 17.41
C PRO A 6 -16.82 24.43 16.33
N THR A 7 -16.39 25.67 16.62
CA THR A 7 -15.63 26.50 15.68
C THR A 7 -14.23 25.95 15.39
N VAL A 8 -13.61 25.27 16.35
CA VAL A 8 -12.33 24.56 16.17
C VAL A 8 -12.56 23.24 15.45
N LEU A 9 -13.57 22.47 15.91
CA LEU A 9 -13.87 21.15 15.37
C LEU A 9 -14.24 21.19 13.88
N HIS A 10 -14.97 22.21 13.45
CA HIS A 10 -15.49 22.34 12.07
C HIS A 10 -14.79 23.44 11.27
N GLY A 11 -13.76 24.09 11.86
CA GLY A 11 -13.01 25.16 11.22
C GLY A 11 -11.93 24.68 10.26
N TYR A 12 -11.42 25.61 9.46
CA TYR A 12 -10.17 25.41 8.73
C TYR A 12 -8.98 25.33 9.70
N MET A 13 -7.93 24.63 9.26
CA MET A 13 -6.69 24.46 10.01
C MET A 13 -5.47 24.74 9.12
N SER A 14 -4.27 24.51 9.63
CA SER A 14 -3.04 24.58 8.83
C SER A 14 -3.10 23.61 7.63
N ASN A 15 -2.37 23.90 6.55
CA ASN A 15 -2.35 23.05 5.36
C ASN A 15 -1.94 21.58 5.66
N ALA A 16 -1.11 21.39 6.68
CA ALA A 16 -0.67 20.06 7.12
C ALA A 16 -1.68 19.31 7.99
N GLY A 17 -2.78 19.95 8.42
CA GLY A 17 -3.73 19.38 9.38
C GLY A 17 -3.52 19.91 10.81
N PHE A 18 -4.33 19.47 11.76
CA PHE A 18 -4.21 19.83 13.17
C PHE A 18 -2.87 19.38 13.76
N GLU A 19 -2.17 20.29 14.43
CA GLU A 19 -0.83 20.02 14.98
C GLU A 19 -0.88 18.98 16.09
N ASP A 20 -1.83 19.08 17.01
CA ASP A 20 -2.03 18.15 18.11
C ASP A 20 -2.34 16.73 17.62
N VAL A 21 -3.13 16.59 16.54
CA VAL A 21 -3.40 15.31 15.90
C VAL A 21 -2.14 14.71 15.28
N ARG A 22 -1.38 15.53 14.55
CA ARG A 22 -0.11 15.10 13.92
C ARG A 22 0.92 14.70 14.99
N GLN A 23 0.98 15.44 16.09
CA GLN A 23 1.87 15.13 17.22
C GLN A 23 1.48 13.76 17.86
N THR A 24 0.19 13.53 18.09
CA THR A 24 -0.30 12.24 18.63
C THR A 24 0.06 11.06 17.71
N ILE A 25 -0.08 11.24 16.40
CA ILE A 25 0.32 10.22 15.43
C ILE A 25 1.83 10.00 15.44
N ALA A 26 2.64 11.07 15.47
CA ALA A 26 4.09 10.99 15.55
C ALA A 26 4.55 10.20 16.79
N GLU A 27 3.97 10.48 17.95
CA GLU A 27 4.26 9.77 19.20
C GLU A 27 3.91 8.28 19.13
N SER A 28 2.79 7.93 18.50
CA SER A 28 2.43 6.52 18.26
C SER A 28 3.44 5.84 17.35
N LEU A 29 3.84 6.46 16.25
CA LEU A 29 4.86 5.93 15.34
C LEU A 29 6.20 5.75 16.05
N ASN A 30 6.62 6.73 16.88
CA ASN A 30 7.86 6.65 17.64
C ASN A 30 7.86 5.49 18.63
N ARG A 31 6.74 5.28 19.34
CA ARG A 31 6.62 4.12 20.27
C ARG A 31 6.66 2.78 19.53
N ARG A 32 5.99 2.69 18.38
CA ARG A 32 5.83 1.44 17.62
C ARG A 32 7.09 1.06 16.85
N PHE A 33 7.78 2.03 16.28
CA PHE A 33 8.88 1.78 15.33
C PHE A 33 10.25 2.28 15.79
N GLY A 34 10.32 2.98 16.94
CA GLY A 34 11.58 3.53 17.45
C GLY A 34 12.14 4.64 16.56
N THR A 35 11.25 5.49 16.06
CA THR A 35 11.56 6.70 15.28
C THR A 35 11.57 7.94 16.15
N SER A 36 11.88 9.12 15.58
CA SER A 36 11.96 10.41 16.28
C SER A 36 11.12 11.52 15.61
N PHE A 37 9.98 11.15 15.05
CA PHE A 37 9.09 12.10 14.36
C PHE A 37 8.43 13.08 15.31
N ALA A 38 8.16 14.29 14.81
CA ALA A 38 7.35 15.32 15.43
C ALA A 38 6.18 15.70 14.51
N ALA A 39 5.28 16.54 14.97
CA ALA A 39 4.14 17.02 14.18
C ALA A 39 4.57 17.61 12.82
N LYS A 40 5.73 18.25 12.74
CA LYS A 40 6.26 18.85 11.49
C LYS A 40 6.49 17.80 10.38
N ASN A 41 6.82 16.57 10.74
CA ASN A 41 7.11 15.49 9.79
C ASN A 41 5.85 14.89 9.14
N LEU A 42 4.65 15.23 9.62
CA LEU A 42 3.39 14.66 9.17
C LEU A 42 2.52 15.67 8.43
N ILE A 43 1.82 15.18 7.40
CA ILE A 43 0.80 15.93 6.66
C ILE A 43 -0.44 15.06 6.59
N MET A 44 -1.57 15.53 7.14
CA MET A 44 -2.85 14.83 7.06
C MET A 44 -3.42 14.90 5.65
N THR A 45 -3.87 13.75 5.12
CA THR A 45 -4.33 13.62 3.74
C THR A 45 -5.72 12.98 3.65
N VAL A 46 -6.37 13.13 2.50
CA VAL A 46 -7.69 12.52 2.20
C VAL A 46 -7.48 11.05 1.79
N GLY A 47 -6.96 10.25 2.72
CA GLY A 47 -6.52 8.87 2.50
C GLY A 47 -5.20 8.76 1.74
N ALA A 48 -4.72 7.51 1.54
CA ALA A 48 -3.44 7.24 0.88
C ALA A 48 -3.40 7.72 -0.58
N ALA A 49 -4.50 7.57 -1.34
CA ALA A 49 -4.54 8.02 -2.74
C ALA A 49 -4.22 9.52 -2.90
N SER A 50 -4.82 10.36 -2.05
CA SER A 50 -4.48 11.78 -2.00
C SER A 50 -3.03 11.98 -1.55
N GLY A 51 -2.57 11.25 -0.53
CA GLY A 51 -1.19 11.32 -0.04
C GLY A 51 -0.17 11.02 -1.14
N LEU A 52 -0.38 9.96 -1.92
CA LEU A 52 0.50 9.63 -3.05
C LEU A 52 0.51 10.72 -4.11
N ASN A 53 -0.65 11.29 -4.45
CA ASN A 53 -0.72 12.43 -5.38
C ASN A 53 -0.01 13.66 -4.83
N VAL A 54 -0.10 13.92 -3.52
CA VAL A 54 0.68 14.99 -2.86
C VAL A 54 2.18 14.72 -3.00
N ALA A 55 2.63 13.50 -2.70
CA ALA A 55 4.03 13.13 -2.83
C ALA A 55 4.53 13.33 -4.27
N PHE A 56 3.82 12.80 -5.27
CA PHE A 56 4.24 12.96 -6.67
C PHE A 56 4.21 14.41 -7.15
N LYS A 57 3.19 15.19 -6.78
CA LYS A 57 3.17 16.62 -7.09
C LYS A 57 4.35 17.38 -6.49
N THR A 58 4.86 16.90 -5.35
CA THR A 58 5.99 17.53 -4.65
C THR A 58 7.33 17.21 -5.30
N ILE A 59 7.52 15.96 -5.76
CA ILE A 59 8.86 15.47 -6.16
C ILE A 59 9.06 15.33 -7.66
N LEU A 60 7.98 15.18 -8.47
CA LEU A 60 8.12 14.91 -9.91
C LEU A 60 8.22 16.18 -10.74
N ASN A 61 9.15 16.15 -11.70
CA ASN A 61 9.16 17.02 -12.86
C ASN A 61 8.69 16.26 -14.10
N PRO A 62 8.17 16.95 -15.13
CA PRO A 62 7.78 16.32 -16.39
C PRO A 62 8.87 15.45 -17.00
N GLY A 63 8.52 14.22 -17.35
CA GLY A 63 9.42 13.24 -17.98
C GLY A 63 10.29 12.45 -17.01
N GLU A 64 10.25 12.72 -15.70
CA GLU A 64 10.92 11.88 -14.70
C GLU A 64 10.20 10.54 -14.51
N GLU A 65 10.91 9.57 -13.98
CA GLU A 65 10.48 8.17 -13.89
C GLU A 65 10.14 7.76 -12.47
N VAL A 66 9.09 6.96 -12.34
CA VAL A 66 8.71 6.28 -11.09
C VAL A 66 8.68 4.78 -11.34
N ILE A 67 9.45 4.02 -10.55
CA ILE A 67 9.55 2.56 -10.67
C ILE A 67 8.49 1.89 -9.78
N VAL A 68 7.87 0.82 -10.30
CA VAL A 68 6.96 -0.07 -9.58
C VAL A 68 7.33 -1.53 -9.83
N PHE A 69 7.03 -2.40 -8.87
CA PHE A 69 7.24 -3.84 -8.97
C PHE A 69 5.92 -4.53 -9.31
N ALA A 70 5.83 -5.17 -10.47
CA ALA A 70 4.65 -5.97 -10.80
C ALA A 70 4.60 -7.26 -9.94
N PRO A 71 3.39 -7.72 -9.55
CA PRO A 71 2.11 -7.03 -9.71
C PRO A 71 2.00 -5.80 -8.81
N TYR A 72 1.24 -4.79 -9.21
CA TYR A 72 1.07 -3.54 -8.43
C TYR A 72 -0.35 -2.98 -8.60
N PHE A 73 -0.71 -2.02 -7.77
CA PHE A 73 -1.97 -1.29 -7.85
C PHE A 73 -1.95 -0.32 -9.04
N LEU A 74 -2.73 -0.62 -10.10
CA LEU A 74 -2.62 0.09 -11.40
C LEU A 74 -2.85 1.59 -11.33
N GLU A 75 -3.56 2.09 -10.32
CA GLU A 75 -3.78 3.51 -10.12
C GLU A 75 -2.48 4.30 -9.90
N TYR A 76 -1.38 3.66 -9.47
CA TYR A 76 -0.06 4.32 -9.40
C TYR A 76 0.32 4.94 -10.74
N GLY A 77 0.04 4.24 -11.85
CA GLY A 77 0.29 4.76 -13.19
C GLY A 77 -0.52 6.02 -13.50
N ALA A 78 -1.77 6.10 -13.03
CA ALA A 78 -2.60 7.30 -13.19
C ALA A 78 -2.04 8.45 -12.34
N TYR A 79 -1.66 8.17 -11.08
CA TYR A 79 -1.11 9.19 -10.18
C TYR A 79 0.19 9.79 -10.71
N VAL A 80 1.09 8.97 -11.25
CA VAL A 80 2.36 9.41 -11.85
C VAL A 80 2.09 10.27 -13.09
N ARG A 81 1.19 9.82 -13.98
CA ARG A 81 0.82 10.56 -15.20
C ARG A 81 0.12 11.89 -14.92
N ASN A 82 -0.57 12.05 -13.79
CA ASN A 82 -1.16 13.34 -13.39
C ASN A 82 -0.13 14.47 -13.27
N TYR A 83 1.15 14.12 -13.14
CA TYR A 83 2.27 15.06 -13.01
C TYR A 83 3.32 14.87 -14.11
N ASP A 84 2.87 14.41 -15.30
CA ASP A 84 3.71 14.20 -16.49
C ASP A 84 4.90 13.26 -16.26
N GLY A 85 4.84 12.41 -15.24
CA GLY A 85 5.84 11.38 -14.96
C GLY A 85 5.63 10.12 -15.80
N ASN A 86 6.68 9.32 -15.93
CA ASN A 86 6.68 8.04 -16.62
C ASN A 86 6.75 6.88 -15.61
N LEU A 87 5.87 5.89 -15.76
CA LEU A 87 5.93 4.67 -14.96
C LEU A 87 6.88 3.65 -15.59
N VAL A 88 7.80 3.12 -14.79
CA VAL A 88 8.73 2.06 -15.19
C VAL A 88 8.38 0.79 -14.40
N GLU A 89 8.01 -0.26 -15.10
CA GLU A 89 7.58 -1.52 -14.50
C GLU A 89 8.75 -2.50 -14.38
N ILE A 90 8.90 -3.13 -13.21
CA ILE A 90 9.79 -4.26 -12.97
C ILE A 90 8.97 -5.54 -13.06
N SER A 91 9.45 -6.52 -13.81
CA SER A 91 8.78 -7.79 -14.03
C SER A 91 8.55 -8.55 -12.70
N PRO A 92 7.40 -9.27 -12.55
CA PRO A 92 7.12 -10.00 -11.35
C PRO A 92 8.05 -11.22 -11.17
N ASP A 93 8.53 -11.44 -9.97
CA ASP A 93 9.00 -12.77 -9.56
C ASP A 93 7.78 -13.59 -9.10
N THR A 94 7.26 -14.43 -9.98
CA THR A 94 6.07 -15.24 -9.68
C THR A 94 6.33 -16.42 -8.75
N THR A 95 7.59 -16.64 -8.34
CA THR A 95 7.95 -17.68 -7.38
C THR A 95 7.74 -17.21 -5.95
N THR A 96 8.12 -15.97 -5.66
CA THR A 96 8.10 -15.43 -4.28
C THR A 96 7.26 -14.16 -4.15
N PHE A 97 7.00 -13.46 -5.24
CA PHE A 97 6.46 -12.10 -5.30
C PHE A 97 7.26 -11.08 -4.48
N GLN A 98 8.54 -11.37 -4.19
CA GLN A 98 9.49 -10.35 -3.74
C GLN A 98 9.92 -9.49 -4.94
N PRO A 99 10.38 -8.25 -4.74
CA PRO A 99 10.93 -7.41 -5.80
C PRO A 99 12.05 -8.09 -6.59
N ASN A 100 12.00 -8.05 -7.91
CA ASN A 100 13.09 -8.47 -8.78
C ASN A 100 14.20 -7.40 -8.75
N LEU A 101 15.08 -7.50 -7.77
CA LEU A 101 16.11 -6.50 -7.51
C LEU A 101 17.16 -6.38 -8.61
N LYS A 102 17.40 -7.47 -9.38
CA LYS A 102 18.34 -7.43 -10.51
C LYS A 102 17.82 -6.50 -11.62
N GLU A 103 16.60 -6.75 -12.08
CA GLU A 103 15.96 -5.91 -13.09
C GLU A 103 15.73 -4.48 -12.58
N PHE A 104 15.43 -4.33 -11.29
CA PHE A 104 15.29 -3.03 -10.64
C PHE A 104 16.58 -2.21 -10.79
N GLU A 105 17.74 -2.77 -10.43
CA GLU A 105 19.04 -2.10 -10.54
C GLU A 105 19.36 -1.70 -11.99
N GLU A 106 19.05 -2.58 -12.96
CA GLU A 106 19.27 -2.37 -14.38
C GLU A 106 18.39 -1.25 -14.97
N LYS A 107 17.18 -1.07 -14.44
CA LYS A 107 16.19 -0.08 -14.95
C LYS A 107 16.25 1.28 -14.29
N ILE A 108 17.05 1.47 -13.24
CA ILE A 108 17.25 2.81 -12.65
C ILE A 108 18.09 3.66 -13.62
N THR A 109 17.61 4.85 -13.93
CA THR A 109 18.26 5.83 -14.83
C THR A 109 18.48 7.16 -14.13
N PRO A 110 19.24 8.11 -14.69
CA PRO A 110 19.34 9.48 -14.17
C PRO A 110 18.01 10.25 -14.11
N LYS A 111 16.95 9.73 -14.77
CA LYS A 111 15.58 10.27 -14.70
C LYS A 111 14.75 9.66 -13.60
N THR A 112 15.20 8.57 -12.98
CA THR A 112 14.47 7.92 -11.91
C THR A 112 14.38 8.84 -10.70
N ARG A 113 13.17 9.26 -10.35
CA ARG A 113 12.90 10.15 -9.22
C ARG A 113 12.35 9.41 -8.00
N ALA A 114 11.58 8.32 -8.22
CA ALA A 114 11.03 7.56 -7.11
C ALA A 114 10.86 6.08 -7.44
N VAL A 115 10.77 5.28 -6.39
CA VAL A 115 10.29 3.89 -6.44
C VAL A 115 9.14 3.72 -5.45
N ILE A 116 8.08 2.99 -5.83
CA ILE A 116 6.95 2.69 -4.94
C ILE A 116 7.12 1.28 -4.38
N VAL A 117 7.01 1.16 -3.07
CA VAL A 117 6.96 -0.12 -2.34
C VAL A 117 5.64 -0.18 -1.58
N ASN A 118 4.87 -1.24 -1.80
CA ASN A 118 3.65 -1.55 -1.07
C ASN A 118 3.85 -2.86 -0.30
N THR A 119 3.88 -2.80 1.02
CA THR A 119 4.07 -3.99 1.88
C THR A 119 3.39 -3.78 3.24
N PRO A 120 2.50 -4.71 3.68
CA PRO A 120 1.99 -5.91 3.01
C PRO A 120 1.35 -5.61 1.65
N HIS A 121 1.54 -6.52 0.71
CA HIS A 121 1.40 -6.25 -0.70
C HIS A 121 -0.02 -6.49 -1.26
N ASN A 122 -0.55 -5.56 -2.00
CA ASN A 122 -1.72 -5.71 -2.86
C ASN A 122 -1.23 -5.89 -4.32
N PRO A 123 -1.49 -7.04 -5.00
CA PRO A 123 -2.56 -8.01 -4.73
C PRO A 123 -2.12 -9.32 -4.04
N THR A 124 -0.85 -9.54 -3.75
CA THR A 124 -0.32 -10.87 -3.45
C THR A 124 -0.42 -11.30 -1.98
N GLY A 125 -0.60 -10.35 -1.06
CA GLY A 125 -0.55 -10.61 0.38
C GLY A 125 0.85 -10.92 0.93
N VAL A 126 1.90 -10.81 0.12
CA VAL A 126 3.28 -11.04 0.56
C VAL A 126 3.79 -9.84 1.37
N VAL A 127 4.60 -10.09 2.38
CA VAL A 127 5.39 -9.08 3.07
C VAL A 127 6.81 -9.10 2.51
N TYR A 128 7.33 -7.94 2.10
CA TYR A 128 8.72 -7.86 1.64
C TYR A 128 9.66 -8.04 2.83
N SER A 129 10.63 -8.94 2.67
CA SER A 129 11.56 -9.27 3.74
C SER A 129 12.48 -8.10 4.09
N GLU A 130 12.95 -8.06 5.33
CA GLU A 130 13.94 -7.06 5.74
C GLU A 130 15.19 -7.12 4.87
N GLU A 131 15.63 -8.33 4.48
CA GLU A 131 16.76 -8.52 3.57
C GLU A 131 16.51 -7.87 2.20
N THR A 132 15.30 -8.06 1.65
CA THR A 132 14.89 -7.44 0.38
C THR A 132 14.92 -5.91 0.49
N ILE A 133 14.37 -5.35 1.58
CA ILE A 133 14.36 -3.90 1.80
C ILE A 133 15.77 -3.34 1.97
N ARG A 134 16.67 -4.01 2.69
CA ARG A 134 18.09 -3.60 2.84
C ARG A 134 18.82 -3.58 1.49
N LYS A 135 18.62 -4.61 0.67
CA LYS A 135 19.21 -4.67 -0.67
C LYS A 135 18.67 -3.56 -1.57
N LEU A 136 17.35 -3.33 -1.55
CA LEU A 136 16.71 -2.25 -2.31
C LEU A 136 17.29 -0.88 -1.89
N ALA A 137 17.40 -0.61 -0.59
CA ALA A 137 17.99 0.61 -0.06
C ALA A 137 19.45 0.78 -0.53
N SER A 138 20.28 -0.26 -0.45
CA SER A 138 21.67 -0.21 -0.92
C SER A 138 21.79 0.09 -2.42
N ILE A 139 20.90 -0.47 -3.25
CA ILE A 139 20.83 -0.16 -4.69
C ILE A 139 20.50 1.32 -4.89
N LEU A 140 19.49 1.85 -4.19
CA LEU A 140 19.11 3.25 -4.28
C LEU A 140 20.26 4.19 -3.87
N GLU A 141 20.95 3.90 -2.77
CA GLU A 141 22.11 4.68 -2.30
C GLU A 141 23.24 4.69 -3.33
N ALA A 142 23.54 3.52 -3.92
CA ALA A 142 24.57 3.41 -4.95
C ALA A 142 24.19 4.22 -6.21
N LYS A 143 22.94 4.13 -6.66
CA LYS A 143 22.45 4.84 -7.85
C LYS A 143 22.33 6.33 -7.65
N GLN A 144 21.91 6.80 -6.48
CA GLN A 144 21.95 8.23 -6.14
C GLN A 144 23.38 8.80 -6.22
N LYS A 145 24.34 8.06 -5.68
CA LYS A 145 25.75 8.46 -5.75
C LYS A 145 26.30 8.43 -7.18
N GLU A 146 25.90 7.42 -7.97
CA GLU A 146 26.31 7.30 -9.38
C GLU A 146 25.81 8.46 -10.22
N PHE A 147 24.54 8.86 -10.06
CA PHE A 147 23.89 9.86 -10.92
C PHE A 147 23.92 11.29 -10.33
N GLY A 148 24.26 11.44 -9.05
CA GLY A 148 24.22 12.75 -8.38
C GLY A 148 22.78 13.31 -8.24
N THR A 149 21.76 12.43 -8.19
CA THR A 149 20.35 12.80 -8.10
C THR A 149 19.70 12.10 -6.92
N VAL A 150 18.71 12.75 -6.31
CA VAL A 150 17.93 12.14 -5.21
C VAL A 150 16.86 11.22 -5.80
N ILE A 151 16.77 9.99 -5.27
CA ILE A 151 15.71 9.02 -5.59
C ILE A 151 14.90 8.76 -4.33
N TYR A 152 13.59 9.02 -4.36
CA TYR A 152 12.72 8.81 -3.21
C TYR A 152 12.15 7.40 -3.18
N LEU A 153 12.06 6.82 -1.98
CA LEU A 153 11.33 5.60 -1.71
C LEU A 153 9.93 5.97 -1.19
N ILE A 154 8.90 5.71 -1.98
CA ILE A 154 7.50 5.91 -1.57
C ILE A 154 7.00 4.62 -0.94
N SER A 155 6.80 4.63 0.38
CA SER A 155 6.25 3.50 1.11
C SER A 155 4.74 3.66 1.23
N ASP A 156 3.97 2.88 0.44
CA ASP A 156 2.50 2.84 0.52
C ASP A 156 2.07 1.76 1.50
N GLU A 157 1.57 2.17 2.68
CA GLU A 157 1.40 1.30 3.85
C GLU A 157 -0.04 1.14 4.37
N PRO A 158 -1.08 1.03 3.54
CA PRO A 158 -2.45 0.93 4.04
C PRO A 158 -2.75 -0.39 4.76
N TYR A 159 -1.89 -1.41 4.65
CA TYR A 159 -2.08 -2.76 5.19
C TYR A 159 -1.11 -3.11 6.33
N ARG A 160 -0.33 -2.16 6.84
CA ARG A 160 0.75 -2.40 7.80
C ARG A 160 0.33 -3.24 9.01
N GLU A 161 -0.83 -2.98 9.57
CA GLU A 161 -1.36 -3.67 10.75
C GLU A 161 -1.92 -5.07 10.44
N LEU A 162 -2.17 -5.37 9.17
CA LEU A 162 -2.69 -6.65 8.72
C LEU A 162 -1.52 -7.58 8.34
N ALA A 163 -0.80 -8.08 9.33
CA ALA A 163 0.26 -9.08 9.18
C ALA A 163 -0.07 -10.30 10.02
N TYR A 164 0.25 -11.49 9.53
CA TYR A 164 -0.12 -12.77 10.10
C TYR A 164 1.12 -13.60 10.45
N ASP A 165 0.90 -14.69 11.22
CA ASP A 165 1.95 -15.67 11.56
C ASP A 165 3.19 -15.03 12.25
N GLY A 166 3.02 -13.87 12.92
CA GLY A 166 4.10 -13.15 13.60
C GLY A 166 5.10 -12.45 12.66
N VAL A 167 4.76 -12.33 11.37
CA VAL A 167 5.62 -11.67 10.39
C VAL A 167 5.76 -10.19 10.73
N GLN A 168 7.01 -9.72 10.77
CA GLN A 168 7.31 -8.31 11.01
C GLN A 168 7.33 -7.54 9.68
N VAL A 169 6.58 -6.45 9.61
CA VAL A 169 6.57 -5.55 8.45
C VAL A 169 7.65 -4.49 8.64
N PRO A 170 8.70 -4.45 7.81
CA PRO A 170 9.76 -3.44 7.93
C PRO A 170 9.19 -2.02 7.85
N TYR A 171 9.68 -1.10 8.70
CA TYR A 171 9.35 0.32 8.59
C TYR A 171 10.44 1.02 7.78
N LEU A 172 10.12 1.42 6.56
CA LEU A 172 11.11 1.68 5.51
C LEU A 172 12.03 2.88 5.79
N THR A 173 11.58 3.87 6.56
CA THR A 173 12.41 5.01 6.97
C THR A 173 13.65 4.62 7.78
N LYS A 174 13.64 3.41 8.37
CA LYS A 174 14.80 2.87 9.13
C LYS A 174 15.89 2.30 8.23
N TYR A 175 15.62 2.15 6.95
CA TYR A 175 16.54 1.52 5.98
C TYR A 175 17.02 2.48 4.91
N TYR A 176 16.25 3.52 4.62
CA TYR A 176 16.57 4.49 3.58
C TYR A 176 16.08 5.89 3.98
N ALA A 177 16.99 6.87 4.02
CA ALA A 177 16.71 8.22 4.51
C ALA A 177 15.66 8.93 3.65
N ASN A 178 15.78 8.85 2.31
CA ASN A 178 14.87 9.52 1.38
C ASN A 178 13.54 8.75 1.20
N THR A 179 12.93 8.34 2.32
CA THR A 179 11.66 7.63 2.33
C THR A 179 10.50 8.55 2.65
N ILE A 180 9.45 8.55 1.83
CA ILE A 180 8.17 9.20 2.10
C ILE A 180 7.15 8.11 2.38
N VAL A 181 6.55 8.09 3.58
CA VAL A 181 5.52 7.10 3.94
C VAL A 181 4.14 7.66 3.65
N GLY A 182 3.33 6.91 2.90
CA GLY A 182 1.91 7.15 2.70
C GLY A 182 1.09 6.13 3.47
N TYR A 183 0.24 6.60 4.38
CA TYR A 183 -0.60 5.75 5.23
C TYR A 183 -2.07 6.09 5.12
N SER A 184 -2.94 5.10 5.37
CA SER A 184 -4.39 5.26 5.42
C SER A 184 -5.02 4.45 6.53
N TYR A 185 -5.95 5.04 7.25
CA TYR A 185 -6.79 4.35 8.24
C TYR A 185 -7.94 3.54 7.61
N SER A 186 -8.01 3.50 6.29
CA SER A 186 -9.04 2.75 5.55
C SER A 186 -9.09 1.26 5.91
N LYS A 187 -7.94 0.66 6.29
CA LYS A 187 -7.83 -0.77 6.57
C LYS A 187 -7.59 -1.04 8.05
N SER A 188 -6.67 -0.31 8.66
CA SER A 188 -6.31 -0.48 10.08
C SER A 188 -7.45 -0.16 11.06
N LEU A 189 -8.38 0.73 10.69
CA LEU A 189 -9.56 1.06 11.49
C LEU A 189 -10.88 0.76 10.77
N SER A 190 -10.85 0.11 9.60
CA SER A 190 -12.04 -0.16 8.78
C SER A 190 -12.85 1.11 8.43
N LEU A 191 -12.17 2.22 8.15
CA LEU A 191 -12.76 3.53 7.86
C LEU A 191 -12.52 4.00 6.40
N PRO A 192 -12.77 3.17 5.36
CA PRO A 192 -12.46 3.56 3.98
C PRO A 192 -13.31 4.72 3.48
N GLY A 193 -14.52 4.89 4.00
CA GLY A 193 -15.45 5.97 3.64
C GLY A 193 -15.06 7.32 4.23
N GLU A 194 -14.30 7.35 5.32
CA GLU A 194 -13.94 8.59 6.03
C GLU A 194 -12.78 9.35 5.39
N ARG A 195 -12.10 8.75 4.44
CA ARG A 195 -11.05 9.38 3.63
C ARG A 195 -9.97 10.06 4.45
N ILE A 196 -9.33 9.32 5.36
CA ILE A 196 -8.31 9.85 6.27
C ILE A 196 -7.01 9.04 6.19
N GLY A 197 -5.90 9.74 6.15
CA GLY A 197 -4.54 9.21 6.11
C GLY A 197 -3.52 10.29 6.39
N TYR A 198 -2.26 10.00 6.19
CA TYR A 198 -1.17 10.94 6.36
C TYR A 198 0.03 10.59 5.47
N LEU A 199 0.89 11.57 5.25
CA LEU A 199 2.27 11.39 4.80
C LEU A 199 3.21 11.59 5.97
N VAL A 200 4.33 10.85 5.98
CA VAL A 200 5.50 11.13 6.82
C VAL A 200 6.69 11.45 5.93
N ILE A 201 7.37 12.55 6.23
CA ILE A 201 8.64 12.94 5.61
C ILE A 201 9.65 13.06 6.75
N PRO A 202 10.62 12.14 6.87
CA PRO A 202 11.65 12.16 7.92
C PRO A 202 12.57 13.37 7.81
N ASP A 203 13.14 13.81 8.93
CA ASP A 203 14.16 14.88 8.95
C ASP A 203 15.44 14.47 8.21
N GLU A 204 15.71 13.16 8.12
CA GLU A 204 16.86 12.58 7.44
C GLU A 204 16.75 12.63 5.91
N ALA A 205 15.56 12.91 5.37
CA ALA A 205 15.39 13.03 3.91
C ALA A 205 16.10 14.29 3.40
N ASP A 206 16.72 14.16 2.23
CA ASP A 206 17.41 15.27 1.57
C ASP A 206 16.44 16.41 1.26
N GLY A 207 16.73 17.62 1.74
CA GLY A 207 15.86 18.78 1.61
C GLY A 207 14.53 18.63 2.37
N SER A 208 14.52 17.95 3.52
CA SER A 208 13.29 17.60 4.25
C SER A 208 12.41 18.81 4.59
N GLU A 209 12.98 19.95 4.96
CA GLU A 209 12.22 21.17 5.29
C GLU A 209 11.48 21.71 4.06
N GLU A 210 12.15 21.79 2.93
CA GLU A 210 11.58 22.22 1.66
C GLU A 210 10.55 21.21 1.14
N LEU A 211 10.82 19.90 1.29
CA LEU A 211 9.87 18.83 0.94
C LEU A 211 8.58 18.94 1.75
N ILE A 212 8.67 19.10 3.05
CA ILE A 212 7.53 19.25 3.95
C ILE A 212 6.71 20.49 3.58
N ALA A 213 7.38 21.62 3.35
CA ALA A 213 6.72 22.86 2.94
C ALA A 213 6.01 22.72 1.59
N ALA A 214 6.69 22.13 0.60
CA ALA A 214 6.14 21.89 -0.73
C ALA A 214 4.97 20.88 -0.68
N ALA A 215 5.08 19.81 0.09
CA ALA A 215 4.01 18.83 0.25
C ALA A 215 2.76 19.43 0.92
N ALA A 216 2.92 20.32 1.90
CA ALA A 216 1.81 21.05 2.51
C ALA A 216 1.08 21.96 1.49
N ILE A 217 1.84 22.64 0.60
CA ILE A 217 1.28 23.43 -0.49
C ILE A 217 0.61 22.51 -1.55
N ALA A 218 1.26 21.40 -1.90
CA ALA A 218 0.71 20.42 -2.83
C ALA A 218 -0.63 19.88 -2.34
N ASN A 219 -0.72 19.49 -1.05
CA ASN A 219 -1.96 19.00 -0.43
C ASN A 219 -3.12 20.02 -0.57
N ARG A 220 -2.82 21.30 -0.41
CA ARG A 220 -3.82 22.35 -0.62
C ARG A 220 -4.22 22.48 -2.09
N THR A 221 -3.26 22.46 -3.00
CA THR A 221 -3.45 22.83 -4.42
C THR A 221 -3.97 21.70 -5.31
N ILE A 222 -3.91 20.43 -4.86
CA ILE A 222 -4.56 19.32 -5.57
C ILE A 222 -6.10 19.32 -5.43
N GLY A 223 -6.65 20.26 -4.66
CA GLY A 223 -8.10 20.46 -4.53
C GLY A 223 -8.70 19.94 -3.22
N CYS A 224 -7.94 19.22 -2.39
CA CYS A 224 -8.43 18.69 -1.12
C CYS A 224 -8.41 19.73 0.00
N VAL A 225 -7.54 20.74 -0.08
CA VAL A 225 -7.28 21.81 0.91
C VAL A 225 -6.78 21.24 2.23
N ASN A 226 -7.62 20.50 2.95
CA ASN A 226 -7.30 19.77 4.19
C ASN A 226 -7.99 18.40 4.19
N ALA A 227 -7.47 17.48 4.98
CA ALA A 227 -8.22 16.30 5.39
C ALA A 227 -9.40 16.70 6.29
N PRO A 228 -10.52 15.93 6.32
CA PRO A 228 -11.71 16.31 7.09
C PRO A 228 -11.41 16.53 8.58
N SER A 229 -11.80 17.71 9.11
CA SER A 229 -11.43 18.16 10.45
C SER A 229 -11.94 17.24 11.56
N LEU A 230 -13.24 16.87 11.51
CA LEU A 230 -13.87 16.00 12.49
C LEU A 230 -13.13 14.67 12.61
N ILE A 231 -12.84 14.04 11.48
CA ILE A 231 -12.22 12.71 11.47
C ILE A 231 -10.76 12.75 11.94
N GLN A 232 -10.02 13.84 11.70
CA GLN A 232 -8.69 14.03 12.28
C GLN A 232 -8.72 13.94 13.80
N LYS A 233 -9.68 14.62 14.46
CA LYS A 233 -9.84 14.59 15.92
C LYS A 233 -10.26 13.21 16.42
N VAL A 234 -11.09 12.48 15.67
CA VAL A 234 -11.44 11.09 15.98
C VAL A 234 -10.21 10.19 15.94
N ILE A 235 -9.39 10.29 14.87
CA ILE A 235 -8.17 9.49 14.73
C ILE A 235 -7.21 9.71 15.89
N ALA A 236 -7.03 10.93 16.37
CA ALA A 236 -6.17 11.20 17.53
C ALA A 236 -6.59 10.41 18.79
N LYS A 237 -7.87 10.08 18.94
CA LYS A 237 -8.39 9.27 20.04
C LYS A 237 -8.30 7.75 19.79
N CYS A 238 -8.07 7.34 18.55
CA CYS A 238 -8.09 5.94 18.10
C CYS A 238 -6.74 5.51 17.47
N VAL A 239 -5.67 6.32 17.62
CA VAL A 239 -4.41 6.12 16.89
C VAL A 239 -3.76 4.76 17.15
N ASP A 240 -3.93 4.21 18.34
CA ASP A 240 -3.41 2.90 18.76
C ASP A 240 -4.49 1.81 18.76
N ALA A 241 -5.70 2.08 18.21
CA ALA A 241 -6.74 1.06 18.09
C ALA A 241 -6.43 0.12 16.93
N GLU A 242 -6.78 -1.14 17.11
CA GLU A 242 -6.51 -2.22 16.15
C GLU A 242 -7.82 -2.88 15.70
N VAL A 243 -7.85 -3.32 14.44
CA VAL A 243 -8.91 -4.21 13.94
C VAL A 243 -8.70 -5.63 14.45
N ASP A 244 -9.75 -6.44 14.38
CA ASP A 244 -9.66 -7.87 14.72
C ASP A 244 -8.86 -8.62 13.63
N VAL A 245 -7.53 -8.62 13.78
CA VAL A 245 -6.60 -9.33 12.88
C VAL A 245 -6.86 -10.84 12.91
N ALA A 246 -7.31 -11.40 14.05
CA ALA A 246 -7.60 -12.83 14.16
C ALA A 246 -8.81 -13.24 13.30
N ALA A 247 -9.82 -12.38 13.16
CA ALA A 247 -10.94 -12.62 12.24
C ALA A 247 -10.48 -12.66 10.77
N TYR A 248 -9.59 -11.75 10.37
CA TYR A 248 -8.99 -11.78 9.02
C TYR A 248 -8.13 -13.02 8.82
N ASP A 249 -7.36 -13.42 9.84
CA ASP A 249 -6.51 -14.62 9.77
C ASP A 249 -7.34 -15.90 9.63
N LYS A 250 -8.43 -16.01 10.35
CA LYS A 250 -9.40 -17.11 10.21
C LYS A 250 -9.92 -17.23 8.79
N ASN A 251 -10.31 -16.10 8.18
CA ASN A 251 -10.77 -16.06 6.79
C ASN A 251 -9.65 -16.44 5.80
N ARG A 252 -8.45 -15.90 6.00
CA ARG A 252 -7.26 -16.21 5.21
C ARG A 252 -6.99 -17.71 5.18
N LEU A 253 -6.93 -18.33 6.35
CA LEU A 253 -6.62 -19.76 6.48
C LEU A 253 -7.71 -20.64 5.86
N ALA A 254 -8.99 -20.30 6.09
CA ALA A 254 -10.11 -21.05 5.51
C ALA A 254 -10.07 -21.00 3.98
N LEU A 255 -9.92 -19.82 3.38
CA LEU A 255 -9.87 -19.67 1.92
C LEU A 255 -8.60 -20.32 1.33
N TYR A 256 -7.42 -20.04 1.90
CA TYR A 256 -6.15 -20.59 1.42
C TYR A 256 -6.15 -22.12 1.44
N ASN A 257 -6.49 -22.73 2.58
CA ASN A 257 -6.49 -24.19 2.72
C ASN A 257 -7.53 -24.84 1.79
N GLY A 258 -8.77 -24.30 1.77
CA GLY A 258 -9.82 -24.83 0.90
C GLY A 258 -9.46 -24.78 -0.58
N LEU A 259 -8.83 -23.69 -1.05
CA LEU A 259 -8.38 -23.62 -2.45
C LEU A 259 -7.19 -24.57 -2.72
N LYS A 260 -6.27 -24.74 -1.78
CA LYS A 260 -5.18 -25.73 -1.91
C LYS A 260 -5.70 -27.15 -2.01
N GLU A 261 -6.70 -27.52 -1.20
CA GLU A 261 -7.37 -28.83 -1.25
C GLU A 261 -8.07 -29.07 -2.59
N LEU A 262 -8.55 -28.01 -3.25
CA LEU A 262 -9.16 -28.06 -4.57
C LEU A 262 -8.15 -28.00 -5.73
N GLY A 263 -6.85 -28.06 -5.45
CA GLY A 263 -5.79 -28.09 -6.46
C GLY A 263 -5.36 -26.73 -7.01
N PHE A 264 -5.84 -25.60 -6.46
CA PHE A 264 -5.39 -24.28 -6.88
C PHE A 264 -3.96 -23.97 -6.40
N GLU A 265 -3.17 -23.32 -7.26
CA GLU A 265 -1.84 -22.84 -6.92
C GLU A 265 -1.89 -21.40 -6.41
N CYS A 266 -1.41 -21.17 -5.18
CA CYS A 266 -1.27 -19.83 -4.60
C CYS A 266 -0.22 -19.82 -3.49
N ILE A 267 0.38 -18.65 -3.25
CA ILE A 267 1.26 -18.41 -2.11
C ILE A 267 0.39 -18.06 -0.89
N LYS A 268 0.76 -18.59 0.29
CA LYS A 268 0.09 -18.24 1.54
C LYS A 268 0.33 -16.76 1.85
N PRO A 269 -0.72 -15.93 1.96
CA PRO A 269 -0.56 -14.52 2.29
C PRO A 269 0.05 -14.35 3.69
N GLN A 270 0.98 -13.42 3.80
CA GLN A 270 1.61 -13.02 5.06
C GLN A 270 0.99 -11.75 5.63
N GLY A 271 0.24 -11.02 4.83
CA GLY A 271 -0.42 -9.78 5.23
C GLY A 271 -1.51 -9.35 4.26
N ALA A 272 -2.04 -8.15 4.45
CA ALA A 272 -3.20 -7.59 3.75
C ALA A 272 -4.45 -8.49 3.92
N PHE A 273 -5.35 -8.49 2.97
CA PHE A 273 -6.53 -9.37 2.95
C PHE A 273 -6.82 -9.91 1.54
N TYR A 274 -5.74 -10.19 0.80
CA TYR A 274 -5.82 -10.72 -0.57
C TYR A 274 -5.13 -12.06 -0.69
N LEU A 275 -5.70 -12.90 -1.55
CA LEU A 275 -5.08 -14.14 -2.02
C LEU A 275 -4.92 -14.02 -3.54
N PHE A 276 -3.70 -14.21 -4.02
CA PHE A 276 -3.35 -14.15 -5.43
C PHE A 276 -3.16 -15.56 -5.95
N VAL A 277 -4.10 -16.01 -6.75
CA VAL A 277 -4.24 -17.41 -7.20
C VAL A 277 -3.84 -17.50 -8.66
N LYS A 278 -2.99 -18.46 -9.00
CA LYS A 278 -2.65 -18.75 -10.38
C LYS A 278 -3.89 -19.29 -11.12
N SER A 279 -4.20 -18.69 -12.25
CA SER A 279 -5.29 -19.16 -13.09
C SER A 279 -4.97 -20.56 -13.66
N PRO A 280 -5.92 -21.50 -13.66
CA PRO A 280 -5.71 -22.81 -14.26
C PRO A 280 -5.60 -22.77 -15.80
N VAL A 281 -5.96 -21.65 -16.41
CA VAL A 281 -5.87 -21.40 -17.84
C VAL A 281 -5.15 -20.10 -18.14
N THR A 282 -4.56 -20.00 -19.32
CA THR A 282 -3.80 -18.82 -19.74
C THR A 282 -4.65 -17.54 -19.78
N ASP A 283 -5.92 -17.68 -20.18
CA ASP A 283 -6.89 -16.58 -20.17
C ASP A 283 -7.56 -16.47 -18.80
N GLU A 284 -6.93 -15.73 -17.88
CA GLU A 284 -7.48 -15.51 -16.55
C GLU A 284 -8.80 -14.70 -16.57
N LYS A 285 -9.08 -13.96 -17.64
CA LYS A 285 -10.35 -13.23 -17.79
C LYS A 285 -11.49 -14.20 -18.09
N ALA A 286 -11.27 -15.19 -18.94
CA ALA A 286 -12.23 -16.26 -19.17
C ALA A 286 -12.48 -17.05 -17.87
N PHE A 287 -11.44 -17.29 -17.06
CA PHE A 287 -11.59 -17.91 -15.75
C PHE A 287 -12.42 -17.05 -14.79
N CYS A 288 -12.20 -15.73 -14.75
CA CYS A 288 -13.02 -14.80 -13.97
C CYS A 288 -14.51 -14.83 -14.41
N GLU A 289 -14.78 -14.86 -15.72
CA GLU A 289 -16.15 -14.94 -16.24
C GLU A 289 -16.82 -16.29 -15.89
N ALA A 290 -16.09 -17.40 -15.98
CA ALA A 290 -16.60 -18.69 -15.55
C ALA A 290 -16.95 -18.71 -14.05
N GLY A 291 -16.15 -18.07 -13.22
CA GLY A 291 -16.42 -17.93 -11.78
C GLY A 291 -17.78 -17.29 -11.47
N LYS A 292 -18.23 -16.33 -12.29
CA LYS A 292 -19.53 -15.66 -12.10
C LYS A 292 -20.72 -16.62 -12.17
N LYS A 293 -20.64 -17.72 -12.92
CA LYS A 293 -21.67 -18.78 -12.98
C LYS A 293 -21.91 -19.40 -11.60
N TYR A 294 -20.89 -19.35 -10.75
CA TYR A 294 -20.88 -19.92 -9.40
C TYR A 294 -20.94 -18.83 -8.32
N ASN A 295 -21.29 -17.58 -8.68
CA ASN A 295 -21.30 -16.43 -7.80
C ASN A 295 -19.93 -16.12 -7.18
N ILE A 296 -18.83 -16.44 -7.84
CA ILE A 296 -17.48 -16.12 -7.45
C ILE A 296 -17.02 -14.91 -8.25
N LEU A 297 -16.67 -13.82 -7.53
CA LEU A 297 -16.14 -12.61 -8.14
C LEU A 297 -14.63 -12.53 -7.89
N MET A 298 -13.88 -12.47 -8.97
CA MET A 298 -12.42 -12.40 -8.98
C MET A 298 -11.96 -11.19 -9.79
N VAL A 299 -10.79 -10.66 -9.47
CA VAL A 299 -10.16 -9.60 -10.25
C VAL A 299 -9.00 -10.21 -11.05
N PRO A 300 -8.99 -10.08 -12.40
CA PRO A 300 -7.93 -10.66 -13.21
C PRO A 300 -6.57 -10.04 -12.90
N GLY A 301 -5.52 -10.85 -12.96
CA GLY A 301 -4.14 -10.44 -12.66
C GLY A 301 -3.60 -9.38 -13.62
N SER A 302 -4.11 -9.35 -14.87
CA SER A 302 -3.82 -8.27 -15.82
C SER A 302 -4.22 -6.87 -15.31
N SER A 303 -5.18 -6.78 -14.37
CA SER A 303 -5.50 -5.55 -13.64
C SER A 303 -4.45 -5.16 -12.59
N PHE A 304 -3.33 -5.86 -12.51
CA PHE A 304 -2.19 -5.62 -11.62
C PHE A 304 -0.86 -5.78 -12.37
N ALA A 305 -0.87 -5.73 -13.71
CA ALA A 305 0.30 -6.01 -14.57
C ALA A 305 0.90 -7.41 -14.36
N CYS A 306 0.09 -8.41 -14.01
CA CYS A 306 0.52 -9.80 -13.81
C CYS A 306 -0.53 -10.79 -14.37
N PRO A 307 -0.64 -10.92 -15.70
CA PRO A 307 -1.57 -11.87 -16.32
C PRO A 307 -1.29 -13.32 -15.90
N GLY A 308 -2.30 -14.18 -16.02
CA GLY A 308 -2.23 -15.57 -15.59
C GLY A 308 -2.53 -15.81 -14.10
N TYR A 309 -2.96 -14.79 -13.39
CA TYR A 309 -3.40 -14.85 -11.99
C TYR A 309 -4.77 -14.20 -11.80
N VAL A 310 -5.39 -14.47 -10.65
CA VAL A 310 -6.59 -13.78 -10.19
C VAL A 310 -6.45 -13.39 -8.73
N ARG A 311 -7.00 -12.23 -8.36
CA ARG A 311 -7.04 -11.79 -6.96
C ARG A 311 -8.39 -12.08 -6.35
N LEU A 312 -8.38 -12.70 -5.17
CA LEU A 312 -9.51 -12.85 -4.26
C LEU A 312 -9.29 -11.96 -3.04
N ALA A 313 -10.39 -11.43 -2.49
CA ALA A 313 -10.36 -10.70 -1.23
C ALA A 313 -11.09 -11.53 -0.16
N TYR A 314 -10.49 -11.64 1.04
CA TYR A 314 -11.11 -12.35 2.17
C TYR A 314 -11.57 -11.43 3.30
N CYS A 315 -11.71 -10.14 3.02
CA CYS A 315 -12.32 -9.14 3.93
C CYS A 315 -13.86 -9.18 3.87
N VAL A 316 -14.42 -10.34 4.01
CA VAL A 316 -15.86 -10.63 3.99
C VAL A 316 -16.24 -11.45 5.22
N SER A 317 -17.53 -11.78 5.43
CA SER A 317 -17.90 -12.66 6.53
C SER A 317 -17.30 -14.06 6.38
N TYR A 318 -17.03 -14.72 7.51
CA TYR A 318 -16.54 -16.11 7.49
C TYR A 318 -17.49 -17.05 6.74
N ASP A 319 -18.80 -16.85 6.90
CA ASP A 319 -19.82 -17.65 6.21
C ASP A 319 -19.75 -17.46 4.68
N THR A 320 -19.43 -16.25 4.21
CA THR A 320 -19.20 -16.00 2.78
C THR A 320 -18.03 -16.86 2.26
N ILE A 321 -16.95 -16.93 3.03
CA ILE A 321 -15.79 -17.79 2.67
C ILE A 321 -16.23 -19.26 2.62
N MET A 322 -16.84 -19.76 3.69
CA MET A 322 -17.23 -21.18 3.77
C MET A 322 -18.25 -21.57 2.69
N ASN A 323 -19.22 -20.71 2.39
CA ASN A 323 -20.22 -20.93 1.34
C ASN A 323 -19.61 -20.86 -0.08
N SER A 324 -18.48 -20.18 -0.26
CA SER A 324 -17.80 -20.07 -1.55
C SER A 324 -17.01 -21.35 -1.90
N LEU A 325 -16.48 -22.08 -0.91
CA LEU A 325 -15.61 -23.25 -1.16
C LEU A 325 -16.27 -24.35 -2.01
N PRO A 326 -17.53 -24.77 -1.75
CA PRO A 326 -18.21 -25.72 -2.64
C PRO A 326 -18.38 -25.19 -4.07
N GLN A 327 -18.51 -23.88 -4.25
CA GLN A 327 -18.62 -23.26 -5.57
C GLN A 327 -17.26 -23.23 -6.29
N PHE A 328 -16.16 -22.99 -5.56
CA PHE A 328 -14.81 -23.17 -6.07
C PHE A 328 -14.55 -24.64 -6.47
N GLY A 329 -15.11 -25.62 -5.75
CA GLY A 329 -15.04 -27.02 -6.14
C GLY A 329 -15.63 -27.28 -7.53
N LYS A 330 -16.84 -26.76 -7.80
CA LYS A 330 -17.47 -26.86 -9.12
C LYS A 330 -16.66 -26.15 -10.21
N LEU A 331 -16.10 -24.99 -9.89
CA LEU A 331 -15.24 -24.25 -10.82
C LEU A 331 -13.94 -25.03 -11.09
N ALA A 332 -13.35 -25.65 -10.07
CA ALA A 332 -12.15 -26.49 -10.20
C ALA A 332 -12.41 -27.70 -11.14
N GLU A 333 -13.56 -28.39 -10.97
CA GLU A 333 -14.00 -29.49 -11.85
C GLU A 333 -14.14 -29.02 -13.30
N GLU A 334 -14.79 -27.85 -13.55
CA GLU A 334 -14.96 -27.29 -14.90
C GLU A 334 -13.61 -27.08 -15.62
N PHE A 335 -12.57 -26.75 -14.86
CA PHE A 335 -11.21 -26.51 -15.38
C PHE A 335 -10.25 -27.70 -15.21
N GLY A 336 -10.74 -28.86 -14.77
CA GLY A 336 -9.96 -30.08 -14.66
C GLY A 336 -8.87 -30.06 -13.58
N LEU A 337 -9.00 -29.22 -12.57
CA LEU A 337 -8.16 -29.29 -11.39
C LEU A 337 -8.50 -30.55 -10.60
N LYS A 338 -7.46 -31.22 -10.12
CA LYS A 338 -7.61 -32.42 -9.29
C LYS A 338 -7.31 -32.06 -7.84
N ALA A 339 -8.23 -32.43 -6.95
CA ALA A 339 -8.02 -32.41 -5.52
C ALA A 339 -6.89 -33.35 -5.10
#